data_d762aa2e37581a9abcdb9fcfb7b72602
#
_entry.id   d762aa2e37581a9abcdb9fcfb7b72602
#
_cell.length_a   1.000
_cell.length_b   1.000
_cell.length_c   1.000
_cell.angle_alpha   90.00
_cell.angle_beta   90.00
_cell.angle_gamma   90.00
#
_symmetry.space_group_name_H-M   'P 1'
#
loop_
_entity.id
_entity.type
_entity.pdbx_description
1 polymer ?
#
loop_
_entity_poly.entity_id
_entity_poly.type
_entity_poly.pdbx_seq_one_letter_code
_entity_poly.pdbx_strand_id
1 'polypeptide(L)'
;MNKRKTLFTILLALALFALSSCQKKQKSNSQIIASTSWTAAIAYIAGADQVDIVAPANLIHPPEYEVTVEDIKKISECKYFVYAGFESMMKTLGDKCGSAQMIQIACNNSIKTVSEESKKLSDFFGTQEKQKARIEEYTNTILKGKARLEKAGLSKAKVLCNANQIFLAKDLGLKVAATFGPGPVTAEDLKNASEISYAFIIDNIHNPQGAPLAEISPNSKYIIWRNFPDSLEKDALQNLVQDNIELLF
;
A
#
# COMPACT_ATOMS: atom_id res chain seq x y z
N MET A 1 37.22 -50.47 12.32
CA MET A 1 36.21 -49.40 12.30
C MET A 1 35.31 -49.64 11.08
N ASN A 2 34.02 -49.96 11.32
CA ASN A 2 33.16 -50.69 10.38
C ASN A 2 32.69 -49.85 9.18
N LYS A 3 33.26 -50.04 8.00
CA LYS A 3 32.84 -49.38 6.74
C LYS A 3 31.31 -49.48 6.45
N ARG A 4 30.64 -50.54 6.96
CA ARG A 4 29.18 -50.70 6.85
C ARG A 4 28.38 -49.70 7.69
N LYS A 5 28.88 -49.30 8.87
CA LYS A 5 28.18 -48.30 9.72
C LYS A 5 28.30 -46.90 9.13
N THR A 6 29.44 -46.56 8.54
CA THR A 6 29.64 -45.25 7.91
C THR A 6 28.81 -45.09 6.64
N LEU A 7 28.64 -46.15 5.84
CA LEU A 7 27.82 -46.14 4.64
C LEU A 7 26.32 -45.96 4.99
N PHE A 8 25.86 -46.58 6.08
CA PHE A 8 24.46 -46.46 6.55
C PHE A 8 24.14 -45.05 7.09
N THR A 9 25.10 -44.41 7.76
CA THR A 9 24.96 -43.04 8.26
C THR A 9 24.92 -42.02 7.12
N ILE A 10 25.70 -42.23 6.05
CA ILE A 10 25.71 -41.35 4.87
C ILE A 10 24.40 -41.50 4.07
N LEU A 11 23.89 -42.72 3.91
CA LEU A 11 22.59 -42.96 3.26
C LEU A 11 21.42 -42.35 4.04
N LEU A 12 21.44 -42.41 5.38
CA LEU A 12 20.40 -41.80 6.23
C LEU A 12 20.45 -40.28 6.18
N ALA A 13 21.63 -39.66 6.13
CA ALA A 13 21.81 -38.22 5.99
C ALA A 13 21.33 -37.72 4.60
N LEU A 14 21.58 -38.45 3.52
CA LEU A 14 21.08 -38.13 2.18
C LEU A 14 19.55 -38.24 2.08
N ALA A 15 18.94 -39.21 2.77
CA ALA A 15 17.49 -39.37 2.81
C ALA A 15 16.81 -38.24 3.56
N LEU A 16 17.41 -37.68 4.63
CA LEU A 16 16.92 -36.52 5.36
C LEU A 16 17.01 -35.22 4.56
N PHE A 17 18.03 -35.07 3.69
CA PHE A 17 18.13 -33.90 2.80
C PHE A 17 17.11 -33.93 1.64
N ALA A 18 16.70 -35.12 1.17
CA ALA A 18 15.68 -35.22 0.12
C ALA A 18 14.25 -34.88 0.61
N LEU A 19 13.99 -34.92 1.91
CA LEU A 19 12.68 -34.56 2.49
C LEU A 19 12.50 -33.04 2.70
N SER A 20 13.58 -32.25 2.64
CA SER A 20 13.53 -30.78 2.85
C SER A 20 13.24 -30.00 1.57
N SER A 21 13.11 -30.62 0.38
CA SER A 21 13.05 -29.92 -0.91
C SER A 21 11.66 -29.87 -1.55
N CYS A 22 10.59 -30.29 -0.85
CA CYS A 22 9.23 -30.07 -1.33
C CYS A 22 8.50 -29.10 -0.41
N GLN A 23 8.87 -27.82 -0.42
CA GLN A 23 7.90 -26.78 -0.12
C GLN A 23 6.87 -26.79 -1.26
N LYS A 24 5.83 -27.62 -1.10
CA LYS A 24 4.58 -27.40 -1.85
C LYS A 24 4.20 -25.94 -1.60
N LYS A 25 4.30 -25.10 -2.63
CA LYS A 25 3.59 -23.79 -2.63
C LYS A 25 2.19 -24.11 -2.16
N GLN A 26 1.86 -23.69 -0.95
CA GLN A 26 0.54 -23.90 -0.37
C GLN A 26 -0.41 -23.22 -1.34
N LYS A 27 -1.29 -24.00 -1.98
CA LYS A 27 -2.32 -23.45 -2.84
C LYS A 27 -3.13 -22.51 -1.95
N SER A 28 -2.94 -21.22 -2.12
CA SER A 28 -3.72 -20.22 -1.42
C SER A 28 -5.19 -20.48 -1.74
N ASN A 29 -5.95 -20.80 -0.72
CA ASN A 29 -7.42 -20.95 -0.80
C ASN A 29 -8.08 -19.65 -0.34
N SER A 30 -7.40 -18.52 -0.49
CA SER A 30 -7.97 -17.22 -0.13
C SER A 30 -9.19 -16.96 -0.97
N GLN A 31 -10.30 -16.69 -0.31
CA GLN A 31 -11.55 -16.31 -0.99
C GLN A 31 -11.53 -14.85 -1.47
N ILE A 32 -10.54 -14.07 -1.00
CA ILE A 32 -10.38 -12.66 -1.32
C ILE A 32 -9.03 -12.48 -2.00
N ILE A 33 -9.05 -11.95 -3.21
CA ILE A 33 -7.85 -11.55 -3.95
C ILE A 33 -7.93 -10.05 -4.19
N ALA A 34 -6.84 -9.35 -3.97
CA ALA A 34 -6.71 -7.93 -4.21
C ALA A 34 -5.76 -7.67 -5.39
N SER A 35 -5.99 -6.60 -6.13
CA SER A 35 -5.14 -6.22 -7.28
C SER A 35 -3.71 -5.86 -6.84
N THR A 36 -3.60 -5.13 -5.71
CA THR A 36 -2.33 -4.61 -5.18
C THR A 36 -2.28 -4.74 -3.66
N SER A 37 -1.12 -4.47 -3.07
CA SER A 37 -0.96 -4.39 -1.60
C SER A 37 -1.83 -3.30 -0.96
N TRP A 38 -2.14 -2.22 -1.68
CA TRP A 38 -3.00 -1.14 -1.17
C TRP A 38 -4.46 -1.59 -1.02
N THR A 39 -5.01 -2.20 -2.07
CA THR A 39 -6.37 -2.76 -2.02
C THR A 39 -6.48 -3.90 -1.01
N ALA A 40 -5.42 -4.72 -0.87
CA ALA A 40 -5.34 -5.75 0.16
C ALA A 40 -5.35 -5.16 1.58
N ALA A 41 -4.59 -4.09 1.81
CA ALA A 41 -4.53 -3.44 3.12
C ALA A 41 -5.89 -2.83 3.53
N ILE A 42 -6.64 -2.25 2.60
CA ILE A 42 -8.01 -1.78 2.86
C ILE A 42 -8.95 -2.98 3.14
N ALA A 43 -8.78 -4.11 2.44
CA ALA A 43 -9.53 -5.32 2.73
C ALA A 43 -9.19 -5.90 4.13
N TYR A 44 -7.93 -5.78 4.59
CA TYR A 44 -7.59 -6.13 5.97
C TYR A 44 -8.27 -5.20 6.98
N ILE A 45 -8.31 -3.89 6.75
CA ILE A 45 -9.08 -2.96 7.61
C ILE A 45 -10.56 -3.32 7.59
N ALA A 46 -11.11 -3.75 6.45
CA ALA A 46 -12.49 -4.25 6.36
C ALA A 46 -12.76 -5.53 7.17
N GLY A 47 -11.75 -6.13 7.78
CA GLY A 47 -11.91 -7.29 8.65
C GLY A 47 -11.54 -8.62 8.01
N ALA A 48 -10.99 -8.65 6.80
CA ALA A 48 -10.46 -9.87 6.20
C ALA A 48 -9.33 -10.45 7.07
N ASP A 49 -9.26 -11.78 7.17
CA ASP A 49 -8.19 -12.47 7.90
C ASP A 49 -7.06 -12.93 6.98
N GLN A 50 -7.37 -13.16 5.72
CA GLN A 50 -6.44 -13.55 4.69
C GLN A 50 -6.83 -12.91 3.36
N VAL A 51 -5.87 -12.27 2.71
CA VAL A 51 -6.00 -11.65 1.38
C VAL A 51 -4.77 -12.02 0.57
N ASP A 52 -4.97 -12.54 -0.63
CA ASP A 52 -3.90 -12.71 -1.59
C ASP A 52 -3.84 -11.50 -2.53
N ILE A 53 -2.70 -11.29 -3.17
CA ILE A 53 -2.51 -10.22 -4.13
C ILE A 53 -2.13 -10.74 -5.52
N VAL A 54 -2.45 -9.94 -6.53
CA VAL A 54 -2.02 -10.17 -7.91
C VAL A 54 -0.66 -9.52 -8.15
N ALA A 55 -0.57 -8.20 -8.02
CA ALA A 55 0.69 -7.49 -8.18
C ALA A 55 1.55 -7.66 -6.92
N PRO A 56 2.80 -8.17 -7.02
CA PRO A 56 3.71 -8.32 -5.88
C PRO A 56 3.88 -7.01 -5.07
N ALA A 57 3.87 -7.10 -3.74
CA ALA A 57 3.92 -5.93 -2.86
C ALA A 57 5.24 -5.14 -2.96
N ASN A 58 6.34 -5.77 -3.39
CA ASN A 58 7.65 -5.15 -3.51
C ASN A 58 7.89 -4.42 -4.85
N LEU A 59 6.87 -4.29 -5.70
CA LEU A 59 7.00 -3.53 -6.94
C LEU A 59 7.05 -2.02 -6.65
N ILE A 60 7.87 -1.30 -7.42
CA ILE A 60 7.90 0.17 -7.38
C ILE A 60 6.62 0.76 -7.97
N HIS A 61 6.11 0.15 -9.06
CA HIS A 61 4.89 0.57 -9.77
C HIS A 61 3.86 -0.56 -9.82
N PRO A 62 3.19 -0.92 -8.70
CA PRO A 62 2.24 -2.02 -8.67
C PRO A 62 1.09 -1.91 -9.71
N PRO A 63 0.57 -0.69 -10.05
CA PRO A 63 -0.47 -0.55 -11.06
C PRO A 63 -0.07 -0.95 -12.49
N GLU A 64 1.22 -0.98 -12.80
CA GLU A 64 1.74 -1.36 -14.13
C GLU A 64 1.95 -2.86 -14.29
N TYR A 65 1.69 -3.65 -13.26
CA TYR A 65 1.84 -5.10 -13.29
C TYR A 65 0.93 -5.73 -14.35
N GLU A 66 1.53 -6.54 -15.21
CA GLU A 66 0.82 -7.33 -16.21
C GLU A 66 0.48 -8.72 -15.67
N VAL A 67 -0.81 -9.07 -15.73
CA VAL A 67 -1.31 -10.35 -15.21
C VAL A 67 -0.82 -11.52 -16.04
N THR A 68 -0.46 -12.59 -15.35
CA THR A 68 -0.15 -13.88 -15.94
C THR A 68 -1.41 -14.74 -16.10
N VAL A 69 -1.31 -15.83 -16.86
CA VAL A 69 -2.39 -16.82 -16.97
C VAL A 69 -2.72 -17.43 -15.59
N GLU A 70 -1.73 -17.60 -14.74
CA GLU A 70 -1.95 -18.11 -13.37
C GLU A 70 -2.72 -17.12 -12.51
N ASP A 71 -2.46 -15.82 -12.66
CA ASP A 71 -3.20 -14.77 -11.95
C ASP A 71 -4.67 -14.73 -12.40
N ILE A 72 -4.92 -14.78 -13.71
CA ILE A 72 -6.29 -14.82 -14.27
C ILE A 72 -7.04 -16.05 -13.71
N LYS A 73 -6.38 -17.20 -13.64
CA LYS A 73 -6.98 -18.41 -13.07
C LYS A 73 -7.30 -18.22 -11.58
N LYS A 74 -6.38 -17.69 -10.78
CA LYS A 74 -6.62 -17.40 -9.36
C LYS A 74 -7.81 -16.46 -9.18
N ILE A 75 -7.85 -15.36 -9.93
CA ILE A 75 -8.96 -14.39 -9.88
C ILE A 75 -10.27 -15.07 -10.24
N SER A 76 -10.30 -15.91 -11.29
CA SER A 76 -11.54 -16.59 -11.73
C SER A 76 -12.10 -17.60 -10.71
N GLU A 77 -11.25 -18.10 -9.80
CA GLU A 77 -11.61 -19.08 -8.76
C GLU A 77 -11.90 -18.43 -7.40
N CYS A 78 -11.62 -17.12 -7.19
CA CYS A 78 -11.88 -16.45 -5.93
C CYS A 78 -13.36 -16.07 -5.77
N LYS A 79 -13.76 -15.77 -4.55
CA LYS A 79 -15.10 -15.25 -4.26
C LYS A 79 -15.20 -13.75 -4.49
N TYR A 80 -14.19 -13.00 -4.05
CA TYR A 80 -14.13 -11.56 -4.17
C TYR A 80 -12.81 -11.14 -4.80
N PHE A 81 -12.87 -10.28 -5.82
CA PHE A 81 -11.71 -9.59 -6.37
C PHE A 81 -11.83 -8.10 -6.10
N VAL A 82 -10.90 -7.56 -5.28
CA VAL A 82 -10.87 -6.16 -4.85
C VAL A 82 -9.83 -5.39 -5.66
N TYR A 83 -10.24 -4.31 -6.34
CA TYR A 83 -9.36 -3.53 -7.21
C TYR A 83 -9.70 -2.03 -7.15
N ALA A 84 -8.77 -1.17 -7.55
CA ALA A 84 -8.96 0.28 -7.53
C ALA A 84 -9.47 0.85 -8.87
N GLY A 85 -9.18 0.17 -9.99
CA GLY A 85 -9.65 0.55 -11.33
C GLY A 85 -8.64 1.35 -12.16
N PHE A 86 -7.52 1.78 -11.56
CA PHE A 86 -6.43 2.43 -12.30
C PHE A 86 -5.32 1.45 -12.71
N GLU A 87 -5.39 0.20 -12.28
CA GLU A 87 -4.39 -0.82 -12.61
C GLU A 87 -4.47 -1.25 -14.08
N SER A 88 -3.32 -1.39 -14.73
CA SER A 88 -3.21 -1.80 -16.13
C SER A 88 -3.85 -3.17 -16.38
N MET A 89 -3.81 -4.06 -15.39
CA MET A 89 -4.42 -5.39 -15.46
C MET A 89 -5.92 -5.35 -15.73
N MET A 90 -6.62 -4.26 -15.34
CA MET A 90 -8.07 -4.15 -15.56
C MET A 90 -8.44 -4.08 -17.04
N LYS A 91 -7.53 -3.61 -17.92
CA LYS A 91 -7.71 -3.63 -19.37
C LYS A 91 -7.74 -5.05 -19.93
N THR A 92 -6.94 -5.94 -19.33
CA THR A 92 -6.84 -7.36 -19.73
C THR A 92 -7.98 -8.19 -19.14
N LEU A 93 -8.31 -7.95 -17.87
CA LEU A 93 -9.34 -8.71 -17.16
C LEU A 93 -10.76 -8.37 -17.62
N GLY A 94 -11.00 -7.10 -17.98
CA GLY A 94 -12.34 -6.61 -18.32
C GLY A 94 -13.33 -6.75 -17.15
N ASP A 95 -14.62 -6.73 -17.46
CA ASP A 95 -15.69 -6.78 -16.46
C ASP A 95 -16.04 -8.21 -15.99
N LYS A 96 -15.37 -9.24 -16.56
CA LYS A 96 -15.73 -10.63 -16.33
C LYS A 96 -14.50 -11.46 -15.97
N CYS A 97 -14.41 -11.82 -14.71
CA CYS A 97 -13.41 -12.76 -14.20
C CYS A 97 -14.09 -14.00 -13.61
N GLY A 98 -14.54 -14.91 -14.44
CA GLY A 98 -15.14 -16.18 -13.99
C GLY A 98 -16.36 -15.95 -13.08
N SER A 99 -16.38 -16.58 -11.91
CA SER A 99 -17.41 -16.44 -10.87
C SER A 99 -17.10 -15.39 -9.81
N ALA A 100 -15.95 -14.73 -9.89
CA ALA A 100 -15.53 -13.74 -8.91
C ALA A 100 -16.46 -12.53 -8.88
N GLN A 101 -16.83 -12.08 -7.68
CA GLN A 101 -17.49 -10.80 -7.51
C GLN A 101 -16.43 -9.70 -7.55
N MET A 102 -16.48 -8.87 -8.59
CA MET A 102 -15.59 -7.73 -8.81
C MET A 102 -16.02 -6.56 -7.93
N ILE A 103 -15.13 -6.06 -7.06
CA ILE A 103 -15.43 -4.96 -6.14
C ILE A 103 -14.39 -3.86 -6.33
N GLN A 104 -14.82 -2.77 -6.98
CA GLN A 104 -13.99 -1.59 -7.13
C GLN A 104 -14.06 -0.72 -5.87
N ILE A 105 -12.90 -0.24 -5.41
CA ILE A 105 -12.75 0.68 -4.28
C ILE A 105 -11.89 1.88 -4.65
N ALA A 106 -12.14 3.02 -4.02
CA ALA A 106 -11.23 4.16 -4.09
C ALA A 106 -10.01 3.92 -3.18
N CYS A 107 -8.83 4.33 -3.65
CA CYS A 107 -7.58 4.24 -2.89
C CYS A 107 -6.97 5.63 -2.68
N ASN A 108 -6.92 6.06 -1.44
CA ASN A 108 -6.04 7.08 -0.89
C ASN A 108 -5.93 6.85 0.63
N ASN A 109 -4.94 7.47 1.27
CA ASN A 109 -4.64 7.21 2.68
C ASN A 109 -5.38 8.19 3.62
N SER A 110 -6.54 8.76 3.22
CA SER A 110 -7.36 9.56 4.13
C SER A 110 -8.22 8.70 5.05
N ILE A 111 -8.48 9.19 6.26
CA ILE A 111 -9.43 8.58 7.19
C ILE A 111 -10.78 8.36 6.52
N LYS A 112 -11.27 9.36 5.78
CA LYS A 112 -12.56 9.30 5.09
C LYS A 112 -12.63 8.13 4.12
N THR A 113 -11.72 8.08 3.13
CA THR A 113 -11.76 7.05 2.08
C THR A 113 -11.54 5.66 2.65
N VAL A 114 -10.56 5.48 3.54
CA VAL A 114 -10.30 4.17 4.15
C VAL A 114 -11.51 3.71 4.98
N SER A 115 -12.19 4.61 5.69
CA SER A 115 -13.39 4.29 6.45
C SER A 115 -14.56 3.88 5.55
N GLU A 116 -14.84 4.64 4.49
CA GLU A 116 -15.95 4.39 3.56
C GLU A 116 -15.74 3.07 2.81
N GLU A 117 -14.53 2.87 2.26
CA GLU A 117 -14.26 1.68 1.44
C GLU A 117 -14.08 0.40 2.28
N SER A 118 -13.46 0.51 3.46
CA SER A 118 -13.40 -0.65 4.37
C SER A 118 -14.79 -1.04 4.89
N LYS A 119 -15.66 -0.05 5.15
CA LYS A 119 -17.05 -0.33 5.53
C LYS A 119 -17.79 -1.06 4.40
N LYS A 120 -17.70 -0.56 3.17
CA LYS A 120 -18.27 -1.20 1.97
C LYS A 120 -17.80 -2.64 1.83
N LEU A 121 -16.50 -2.90 1.94
CA LEU A 121 -15.94 -4.24 1.87
C LEU A 121 -16.41 -5.13 3.03
N SER A 122 -16.53 -4.59 4.24
CA SER A 122 -17.00 -5.36 5.40
C SER A 122 -18.44 -5.86 5.25
N ASP A 123 -19.28 -5.11 4.51
CA ASP A 123 -20.65 -5.52 4.21
C ASP A 123 -20.67 -6.74 3.26
N PHE A 124 -19.73 -6.83 2.30
CA PHE A 124 -19.55 -8.01 1.45
C PHE A 124 -18.97 -9.20 2.21
N PHE A 125 -18.04 -8.94 3.12
CA PHE A 125 -17.31 -9.99 3.85
C PHE A 125 -18.07 -10.50 5.10
N GLY A 126 -19.05 -9.74 5.61
CA GLY A 126 -19.75 -10.02 6.87
C GLY A 126 -18.86 -9.79 8.10
N THR A 127 -17.99 -8.76 8.08
CA THR A 127 -16.92 -8.53 9.07
C THR A 127 -17.00 -7.17 9.76
N GLN A 128 -18.19 -6.58 9.88
CA GLN A 128 -18.40 -5.21 10.35
C GLN A 128 -17.81 -4.93 11.74
N GLU A 129 -17.85 -5.89 12.66
CA GLU A 129 -17.29 -5.69 14.01
C GLU A 129 -15.75 -5.62 13.99
N LYS A 130 -15.10 -6.43 13.14
CA LYS A 130 -13.64 -6.35 12.96
C LYS A 130 -13.25 -5.02 12.27
N GLN A 131 -14.03 -4.59 11.29
CA GLN A 131 -13.83 -3.34 10.58
C GLN A 131 -13.87 -2.14 11.54
N LYS A 132 -14.86 -2.07 12.44
CA LYS A 132 -14.96 -0.99 13.42
C LYS A 132 -13.70 -0.84 14.27
N ALA A 133 -13.18 -1.96 14.80
CA ALA A 133 -11.98 -1.95 15.62
C ALA A 133 -10.75 -1.49 14.81
N ARG A 134 -10.56 -2.05 13.60
CA ARG A 134 -9.37 -1.76 12.77
C ARG A 134 -9.37 -0.36 12.19
N ILE A 135 -10.53 0.19 11.81
CA ILE A 135 -10.61 1.58 11.34
C ILE A 135 -10.38 2.59 12.48
N GLU A 136 -10.78 2.25 13.71
CA GLU A 136 -10.47 3.06 14.88
C GLU A 136 -8.97 3.13 15.13
N GLU A 137 -8.25 2.00 15.07
CA GLU A 137 -6.79 1.95 15.20
C GLU A 137 -6.09 2.77 14.12
N TYR A 138 -6.51 2.62 12.86
CA TYR A 138 -6.00 3.42 11.74
C TYR A 138 -6.21 4.93 11.96
N THR A 139 -7.42 5.31 12.31
CA THR A 139 -7.79 6.71 12.58
C THR A 139 -6.96 7.29 13.72
N ASN A 140 -6.81 6.53 14.82
CA ASN A 140 -6.03 6.94 15.97
C ASN A 140 -4.55 7.16 15.63
N THR A 141 -3.97 6.39 14.70
CA THR A 141 -2.61 6.61 14.22
C THR A 141 -2.44 7.98 13.57
N ILE A 142 -3.36 8.38 12.69
CA ILE A 142 -3.33 9.69 12.04
C ILE A 142 -3.56 10.82 13.06
N LEU A 143 -4.54 10.67 13.96
CA LEU A 143 -4.84 11.67 14.99
C LEU A 143 -3.67 11.89 15.96
N LYS A 144 -2.96 10.82 16.34
CA LYS A 144 -1.73 10.92 17.13
C LYS A 144 -0.63 11.66 16.37
N GLY A 145 -0.46 11.37 15.08
CA GLY A 145 0.47 12.10 14.20
C GLY A 145 0.14 13.59 14.13
N LYS A 146 -1.14 13.94 13.95
CA LYS A 146 -1.62 15.32 13.95
C LYS A 146 -1.30 16.03 15.28
N ALA A 147 -1.59 15.39 16.42
CA ALA A 147 -1.29 15.95 17.73
C ALA A 147 0.22 16.16 17.96
N ARG A 148 1.08 15.28 17.42
CA ARG A 148 2.54 15.48 17.45
C ARG A 148 2.97 16.69 16.63
N LEU A 149 2.38 16.90 15.44
CA LEU A 149 2.65 18.08 14.60
C LEU A 149 2.22 19.38 15.31
N GLU A 150 1.08 19.37 15.99
CA GLU A 150 0.61 20.50 16.80
C GLU A 150 1.63 20.83 17.93
N LYS A 151 2.09 19.82 18.65
CA LYS A 151 3.12 19.97 19.68
C LYS A 151 4.45 20.50 19.14
N ALA A 152 4.84 20.11 17.93
CA ALA A 152 6.05 20.55 17.27
C ALA A 152 5.93 21.95 16.65
N GLY A 153 4.77 22.63 16.75
CA GLY A 153 4.53 23.93 16.14
C GLY A 153 4.35 23.87 14.61
N LEU A 154 4.11 22.69 14.06
CA LEU A 154 3.94 22.44 12.64
C LEU A 154 2.48 22.40 12.18
N SER A 155 1.54 22.70 13.09
CA SER A 155 0.13 22.82 12.75
C SER A 155 -0.05 23.88 11.67
N LYS A 156 -0.75 23.51 10.58
CA LYS A 156 -0.93 24.36 9.39
C LYS A 156 0.37 24.76 8.66
N ALA A 157 1.46 24.04 8.88
CA ALA A 157 2.67 24.22 8.09
C ALA A 157 2.35 24.11 6.59
N LYS A 158 2.84 25.07 5.79
CA LYS A 158 2.63 25.05 4.34
C LYS A 158 3.45 23.93 3.71
N VAL A 159 2.84 23.16 2.83
CA VAL A 159 3.51 22.10 2.10
C VAL A 159 3.24 22.22 0.59
N LEU A 160 4.26 21.92 -0.20
CA LEU A 160 4.17 21.62 -1.62
C LEU A 160 4.07 20.09 -1.73
N CYS A 161 2.97 19.57 -2.26
CA CYS A 161 2.62 18.16 -2.08
C CYS A 161 2.33 17.49 -3.41
N ASN A 162 2.92 16.31 -3.62
CA ASN A 162 2.52 15.45 -4.73
C ASN A 162 1.02 15.16 -4.65
N ALA A 163 0.32 15.24 -5.79
CA ALA A 163 -1.14 15.11 -5.88
C ALA A 163 -1.67 13.81 -5.24
N ASN A 164 -0.87 12.74 -5.26
CA ASN A 164 -1.24 11.45 -4.65
C ASN A 164 -1.10 11.43 -3.12
N GLN A 165 -0.46 12.43 -2.51
CA GLN A 165 -0.18 12.48 -1.06
C GLN A 165 -1.01 13.53 -0.29
N ILE A 166 -1.79 14.34 -1.01
CA ILE A 166 -2.56 15.46 -0.42
C ILE A 166 -3.55 15.03 0.65
N PHE A 167 -4.06 13.81 0.57
CA PHE A 167 -5.13 13.33 1.43
C PHE A 167 -4.64 13.11 2.87
N LEU A 168 -3.55 12.38 3.04
CA LEU A 168 -2.91 12.18 4.35
C LEU A 168 -2.37 13.50 4.90
N ALA A 169 -1.76 14.35 4.07
CA ALA A 169 -1.26 15.65 4.48
C ALA A 169 -2.37 16.53 5.08
N LYS A 170 -3.57 16.54 4.48
CA LYS A 170 -4.74 17.27 4.98
C LYS A 170 -5.27 16.70 6.31
N ASP A 171 -5.35 15.37 6.43
CA ASP A 171 -5.81 14.74 7.68
C ASP A 171 -4.86 15.01 8.85
N LEU A 172 -3.56 15.13 8.58
CA LEU A 172 -2.55 15.54 9.56
C LEU A 172 -2.60 17.04 9.91
N GLY A 173 -3.46 17.83 9.24
CA GLY A 173 -3.62 19.26 9.50
C GLY A 173 -2.57 20.14 8.81
N LEU A 174 -1.78 19.60 7.88
CA LEU A 174 -0.86 20.38 7.07
C LEU A 174 -1.63 21.23 6.04
N LYS A 175 -1.11 22.43 5.74
CA LYS A 175 -1.68 23.30 4.72
C LYS A 175 -1.07 22.97 3.36
N VAL A 176 -1.77 22.20 2.53
CA VAL A 176 -1.38 21.99 1.13
C VAL A 176 -1.56 23.33 0.39
N ALA A 177 -0.46 24.05 0.19
CA ALA A 177 -0.48 25.39 -0.42
C ALA A 177 -0.33 25.33 -1.94
N ALA A 178 0.35 24.30 -2.47
CA ALA A 178 0.41 23.96 -3.88
C ALA A 178 0.59 22.45 -4.05
N THR A 179 0.32 21.97 -5.26
CA THR A 179 0.45 20.55 -5.63
C THR A 179 1.28 20.41 -6.88
N PHE A 180 1.90 19.25 -7.08
CA PHE A 180 2.62 18.88 -8.29
C PHE A 180 2.37 17.40 -8.64
N GLY A 181 2.72 17.00 -9.87
CA GLY A 181 2.52 15.61 -10.31
C GLY A 181 1.03 15.27 -10.56
N PRO A 182 0.73 14.03 -10.95
CA PRO A 182 1.65 12.89 -11.17
C PRO A 182 2.46 12.96 -12.47
N GLY A 183 2.22 13.93 -13.34
CA GLY A 183 3.01 14.17 -14.55
C GLY A 183 4.34 14.87 -14.26
N PRO A 184 5.16 15.11 -15.31
CA PRO A 184 6.41 15.85 -15.20
C PRO A 184 6.23 17.25 -14.60
N VAL A 185 7.25 17.73 -13.89
CA VAL A 185 7.28 19.09 -13.32
C VAL A 185 7.05 20.13 -14.41
N THR A 186 6.14 21.05 -14.14
CA THR A 186 5.76 22.14 -15.05
C THR A 186 6.44 23.46 -14.66
N ALA A 187 6.40 24.47 -15.56
CA ALA A 187 6.87 25.81 -15.24
C ALA A 187 6.09 26.45 -14.08
N GLU A 188 4.81 26.11 -13.91
CA GLU A 188 3.99 26.56 -12.78
C GLU A 188 4.44 25.93 -11.47
N ASP A 189 4.79 24.65 -11.48
CA ASP A 189 5.33 23.95 -10.29
C ASP A 189 6.65 24.60 -9.85
N LEU A 190 7.55 24.92 -10.79
CA LEU A 190 8.81 25.62 -10.52
C LEU A 190 8.56 27.03 -9.94
N LYS A 191 7.61 27.77 -10.50
CA LYS A 191 7.20 29.08 -9.99
C LYS A 191 6.68 28.95 -8.54
N ASN A 192 5.76 28.04 -8.28
CA ASN A 192 5.22 27.82 -6.95
C ASN A 192 6.34 27.45 -5.95
N ALA A 193 7.29 26.61 -6.34
CA ALA A 193 8.42 26.23 -5.50
C ALA A 193 9.35 27.41 -5.16
N SER A 194 9.49 28.40 -6.07
CA SER A 194 10.36 29.57 -5.89
C SER A 194 9.71 30.71 -5.10
N GLU A 195 8.40 30.90 -5.24
CA GLU A 195 7.70 32.06 -4.68
C GLU A 195 7.13 31.82 -3.28
N ILE A 196 6.91 30.58 -2.89
CA ILE A 196 6.26 30.20 -1.62
C ILE A 196 7.28 29.50 -0.72
N SER A 197 7.39 29.93 0.52
CA SER A 197 8.15 29.20 1.55
C SER A 197 7.33 28.04 2.10
N TYR A 198 7.86 26.83 1.96
CA TYR A 198 7.25 25.60 2.48
C TYR A 198 8.06 25.03 3.63
N ALA A 199 7.39 24.40 4.58
CA ALA A 199 8.06 23.58 5.59
C ALA A 199 8.52 22.25 4.99
N PHE A 200 7.67 21.68 4.13
CA PHE A 200 7.95 20.39 3.47
C PHE A 200 7.60 20.44 1.98
N ILE A 201 8.39 19.71 1.19
CA ILE A 201 8.04 19.23 -0.13
C ILE A 201 7.80 17.73 0.02
N ILE A 202 6.56 17.29 -0.14
CA ILE A 202 6.15 15.90 0.06
C ILE A 202 5.98 15.24 -1.30
N ASP A 203 6.86 14.31 -1.63
CA ASP A 203 6.83 13.57 -2.89
C ASP A 203 6.30 12.14 -2.69
N ASN A 204 6.20 11.39 -3.78
CA ASN A 204 5.68 10.03 -3.81
C ASN A 204 6.72 9.05 -4.37
N ILE A 205 7.11 8.04 -3.60
CA ILE A 205 8.12 7.06 -4.02
C ILE A 205 7.73 6.29 -5.28
N HIS A 206 6.42 6.09 -5.50
CA HIS A 206 5.90 5.36 -6.66
C HIS A 206 5.88 6.18 -7.95
N ASN A 207 6.08 7.49 -7.86
CA ASN A 207 6.22 8.42 -8.99
C ASN A 207 6.91 9.70 -8.52
N PRO A 208 8.23 9.64 -8.25
CA PRO A 208 8.99 10.78 -7.72
C PRO A 208 9.20 11.85 -8.79
N GLN A 209 8.72 13.06 -8.53
CA GLN A 209 8.86 14.23 -9.43
C GLN A 209 9.40 15.46 -8.70
N GLY A 210 9.49 15.43 -7.37
CA GLY A 210 9.73 16.61 -6.55
C GLY A 210 11.19 17.07 -6.42
N ALA A 211 12.18 16.27 -6.85
CA ALA A 211 13.59 16.62 -6.68
C ALA A 211 13.98 18.00 -7.29
N PRO A 212 13.57 18.36 -8.52
CA PRO A 212 13.87 19.69 -9.07
C PRO A 212 13.21 20.83 -8.27
N LEU A 213 12.06 20.57 -7.64
CA LEU A 213 11.37 21.57 -6.80
C LEU A 213 12.12 21.80 -5.48
N ALA A 214 12.71 20.74 -4.93
CA ALA A 214 13.53 20.82 -3.73
C ALA A 214 14.83 21.63 -3.96
N GLU A 215 15.44 21.53 -5.13
CA GLU A 215 16.62 22.33 -5.52
C GLU A 215 16.32 23.83 -5.53
N ILE A 216 15.12 24.22 -5.96
CA ILE A 216 14.67 25.62 -6.03
C ILE A 216 14.23 26.14 -4.66
N SER A 217 13.78 25.25 -3.76
CA SER A 217 13.28 25.58 -2.43
C SER A 217 14.18 24.99 -1.32
N PRO A 218 15.45 25.42 -1.21
CA PRO A 218 16.44 24.73 -0.35
C PRO A 218 16.16 24.81 1.14
N ASN A 219 15.27 25.68 1.57
CA ASN A 219 14.83 25.80 2.98
C ASN A 219 13.68 24.84 3.33
N SER A 220 13.14 24.13 2.35
CA SER A 220 12.08 23.15 2.55
C SER A 220 12.69 21.76 2.84
N LYS A 221 12.17 21.05 3.83
CA LYS A 221 12.56 19.65 4.03
C LYS A 221 11.91 18.79 2.93
N TYR A 222 12.72 18.18 2.07
CA TYR A 222 12.25 17.25 1.06
C TYR A 222 12.06 15.87 1.68
N ILE A 223 10.85 15.31 1.56
CA ILE A 223 10.49 13.99 2.08
C ILE A 223 9.73 13.20 1.02
N ILE A 224 9.87 11.88 1.06
CA ILE A 224 9.25 10.99 0.10
C ILE A 224 8.32 10.03 0.86
N TRP A 225 7.04 10.14 0.62
CA TRP A 225 6.01 9.26 1.17
C TRP A 225 5.67 8.12 0.22
N ARG A 226 5.11 7.05 0.77
CA ARG A 226 4.59 5.94 -0.04
C ARG A 226 3.07 5.84 0.07
N ASN A 227 2.45 5.25 -0.96
CA ASN A 227 1.01 4.99 -1.00
C ASN A 227 0.70 3.51 -0.79
N PHE A 228 1.53 2.64 -1.36
CA PHE A 228 1.36 1.20 -1.33
C PHE A 228 2.18 0.62 -0.18
N PRO A 229 1.56 -0.20 0.70
CA PRO A 229 2.34 -1.01 1.63
C PRO A 229 3.28 -1.98 0.90
N ASP A 230 4.44 -2.23 1.48
CA ASP A 230 5.43 -3.19 0.99
C ASP A 230 5.29 -4.58 1.62
N SER A 231 4.30 -4.76 2.48
CA SER A 231 3.95 -6.01 3.13
C SER A 231 2.46 -6.32 3.04
N LEU A 232 2.08 -7.55 3.41
CA LEU A 232 0.70 -8.02 3.48
C LEU A 232 0.26 -8.30 4.92
N GLU A 233 0.90 -7.67 5.88
CA GLU A 233 0.49 -7.76 7.27
C GLU A 233 -0.83 -7.02 7.49
N LYS A 234 -1.59 -7.42 8.51
CA LYS A 234 -2.93 -6.88 8.76
C LYS A 234 -2.92 -5.39 9.10
N ASP A 235 -1.82 -4.89 9.62
CA ASP A 235 -1.55 -3.50 10.00
C ASP A 235 -0.65 -2.75 8.99
N ALA A 236 -0.39 -3.35 7.82
CA ALA A 236 0.52 -2.78 6.82
C ALA A 236 0.18 -1.34 6.41
N LEU A 237 -1.11 -0.98 6.27
CA LEU A 237 -1.50 0.39 5.94
C LEU A 237 -1.29 1.35 7.11
N GLN A 238 -1.52 0.89 8.33
CA GLN A 238 -1.29 1.66 9.56
C GLN A 238 0.21 1.94 9.74
N ASN A 239 1.05 0.92 9.55
CA ASN A 239 2.50 1.03 9.63
C ASN A 239 3.04 1.98 8.55
N LEU A 240 2.58 1.86 7.30
CA LEU A 240 2.91 2.78 6.22
C LEU A 240 2.61 4.24 6.59
N VAL A 241 1.43 4.51 7.13
CA VAL A 241 1.04 5.87 7.54
C VAL A 241 1.89 6.35 8.70
N GLN A 242 2.20 5.49 9.67
CA GLN A 242 3.11 5.81 10.77
C GLN A 242 4.50 6.18 10.25
N ASP A 243 5.07 5.39 9.32
CA ASP A 243 6.37 5.66 8.71
C ASP A 243 6.38 7.00 7.95
N ASN A 244 5.32 7.27 7.18
CA ASN A 244 5.18 8.56 6.48
C ASN A 244 5.14 9.74 7.48
N ILE A 245 4.46 9.57 8.62
CA ILE A 245 4.38 10.59 9.68
C ILE A 245 5.76 10.82 10.31
N GLU A 246 6.53 9.76 10.57
CA GLU A 246 7.88 9.88 11.19
C GLU A 246 8.82 10.75 10.33
N LEU A 247 8.69 10.72 9.01
CA LEU A 247 9.50 11.54 8.12
C LEU A 247 9.28 13.06 8.29
N LEU A 248 8.21 13.48 8.96
CA LEU A 248 7.94 14.89 9.24
C LEU A 248 8.78 15.46 10.41
N PHE A 249 9.39 14.60 11.19
CA PHE A 249 10.21 14.94 12.37
C PHE A 249 11.68 14.62 12.13
#